data_7eedee553a0ea5bc22cb06d506e914ed
#
_entry.id   7eedee553a0ea5bc22cb06d506e914ed
#
_cell.length_a   1.000
_cell.length_b   1.000
_cell.length_c   1.000
_cell.angle_alpha   90.00
_cell.angle_beta   90.00
_cell.angle_gamma   90.00
#
_symmetry.space_group_name_H-M   'P 1'
#
loop_
_entity.id
_entity.type
_entity.pdbx_description
1 polymer ?
#
loop_
_entity_poly.entity_id
_entity_poly.type
_entity_poly.pdbx_seq_one_letter_code
_entity_poly.pdbx_strand_id
1 'polypeptide(L)'
;MSIPGLETWLGSAQGRYVLDWERMRIDETVSDVFGFNALQLGMPQIDFLHANRIPLRQRAGESGPVDALSDLNALPFAAHSTDLVVLPHVLEFHHNPHQILREIERILIPEGQLVILGFNPLSLWGIKNRTKPGGEFPWNGNYISPLRLKDWLKLLSFEVDRNTFGCFAPPCEQAAWLRRWHFMEAAGNRW
;
A
#
# COMPACT_ATOMS: atom_id res chain seq x y z
N MET A 1 10.72 3.78 7.92
CA MET A 1 11.60 2.76 7.30
C MET A 1 12.02 3.24 5.93
N SER A 2 13.32 3.36 5.69
CA SER A 2 13.83 3.56 4.33
C SER A 2 13.88 2.19 3.67
N ILE A 3 13.10 1.98 2.61
CA ILE A 3 13.12 0.72 1.85
C ILE A 3 14.25 0.86 0.81
N PRO A 4 15.34 0.07 0.93
CA PRO A 4 16.45 0.15 -0.02
C PRO A 4 15.98 -0.10 -1.46
N GLY A 5 16.41 0.75 -2.39
CA GLY A 5 16.07 0.63 -3.81
C GLY A 5 14.71 1.21 -4.22
N LEU A 6 13.86 1.64 -3.27
CA LEU A 6 12.52 2.16 -3.58
C LEU A 6 12.56 3.36 -4.54
N GLU A 7 13.37 4.38 -4.26
CA GLU A 7 13.44 5.59 -5.10
C GLU A 7 13.95 5.28 -6.51
N THR A 8 14.98 4.46 -6.62
CA THR A 8 15.52 4.01 -7.90
C THR A 8 14.47 3.23 -8.69
N TRP A 9 13.74 2.35 -8.01
CA TRP A 9 12.70 1.56 -8.65
C TRP A 9 11.51 2.41 -9.11
N LEU A 10 11.06 3.38 -8.30
CA LEU A 10 10.00 4.32 -8.68
C LEU A 10 10.36 5.12 -9.94
N GLY A 11 11.65 5.42 -10.17
CA GLY A 11 12.15 6.03 -11.40
C GLY A 11 12.19 5.10 -12.62
N SER A 12 12.07 3.79 -12.43
CA SER A 12 12.08 2.79 -13.52
C SER A 12 10.76 2.74 -14.30
N ALA A 13 10.77 2.10 -15.47
CA ALA A 13 9.54 1.87 -16.24
C ALA A 13 8.54 0.98 -15.49
N GLN A 14 9.06 -0.01 -14.75
CA GLN A 14 8.26 -0.91 -13.92
C GLN A 14 7.60 -0.16 -12.75
N GLY A 15 8.40 0.65 -12.03
CA GLY A 15 7.92 1.41 -10.89
C GLY A 15 6.85 2.42 -11.29
N ARG A 16 7.05 3.15 -12.39
CA ARG A 16 6.04 4.06 -12.92
C ARG A 16 4.75 3.35 -13.30
N TYR A 17 4.82 2.22 -13.98
CA TYR A 17 3.64 1.44 -14.35
C TYR A 17 2.81 1.01 -13.13
N VAL A 18 3.46 0.49 -12.09
CA VAL A 18 2.78 0.09 -10.86
C VAL A 18 2.21 1.30 -10.13
N LEU A 19 3.02 2.36 -9.95
CA LEU A 19 2.62 3.57 -9.25
C LEU A 19 1.44 4.29 -9.92
N ASP A 20 1.41 4.37 -11.25
CA ASP A 20 0.33 5.00 -12.00
C ASP A 20 -1.00 4.26 -11.76
N TRP A 21 -0.96 2.93 -11.76
CA TRP A 21 -2.12 2.11 -11.47
C TRP A 21 -2.57 2.26 -10.00
N GLU A 22 -1.64 2.21 -9.06
CA GLU A 22 -1.92 2.34 -7.63
C GLU A 22 -2.52 3.70 -7.28
N ARG A 23 -1.95 4.78 -7.81
CA ARG A 23 -2.50 6.12 -7.62
C ARG A 23 -3.93 6.22 -8.11
N MET A 24 -4.20 5.79 -9.33
CA MET A 24 -5.54 5.81 -9.89
C MET A 24 -6.53 5.06 -8.99
N ARG A 25 -6.15 3.88 -8.46
CA ARG A 25 -7.04 3.08 -7.61
C ARG A 25 -7.22 3.67 -6.21
N ILE A 26 -6.15 4.20 -5.63
CA ILE A 26 -6.27 4.89 -4.35
C ILE A 26 -7.14 6.13 -4.50
N ASP A 27 -6.91 6.96 -5.50
CA ASP A 27 -7.69 8.17 -5.74
C ASP A 27 -9.19 7.87 -5.85
N GLU A 28 -9.57 6.84 -6.62
CA GLU A 28 -10.94 6.35 -6.70
C GLU A 28 -11.49 5.89 -5.33
N THR A 29 -10.64 5.27 -4.50
CA THR A 29 -11.07 4.71 -3.21
C THR A 29 -11.19 5.77 -2.14
N VAL A 30 -10.21 6.69 -2.05
CA VAL A 30 -10.15 7.68 -0.97
C VAL A 30 -11.00 8.92 -1.23
N SER A 31 -11.37 9.20 -2.50
CA SER A 31 -12.14 10.40 -2.86
C SER A 31 -13.47 10.52 -2.15
N ASP A 32 -14.10 9.39 -1.86
CA ASP A 32 -15.43 9.29 -1.24
C ASP A 32 -15.37 9.03 0.27
N VAL A 33 -14.17 8.99 0.86
CA VAL A 33 -14.00 8.85 2.31
C VAL A 33 -14.03 10.22 2.95
N PHE A 34 -14.94 10.39 3.90
CA PHE A 34 -15.12 11.61 4.67
C PHE A 34 -14.64 11.44 6.09
N GLY A 35 -14.30 12.54 6.74
CA GLY A 35 -13.82 12.55 8.12
C GLY A 35 -13.06 13.83 8.43
N PHE A 36 -12.28 13.79 9.48
CA PHE A 36 -11.46 14.91 9.95
C PHE A 36 -9.96 14.65 9.83
N ASN A 37 -9.55 13.39 10.00
CA ASN A 37 -8.14 12.98 10.08
C ASN A 37 -7.85 11.82 9.13
N ALA A 38 -6.94 12.00 8.20
CA ALA A 38 -6.42 10.96 7.33
C ALA A 38 -4.91 10.80 7.55
N LEU A 39 -4.46 9.57 7.57
CA LEU A 39 -3.07 9.21 7.84
C LEU A 39 -2.54 8.29 6.74
N GLN A 40 -1.42 8.66 6.16
CA GLN A 40 -0.63 7.75 5.33
C GLN A 40 0.57 7.24 6.13
N LEU A 41 0.75 5.93 6.18
CA LEU A 41 1.88 5.27 6.82
C LEU A 41 2.81 4.67 5.76
N GLY A 42 4.05 5.14 5.70
CA GLY A 42 5.04 4.68 4.74
C GLY A 42 4.99 5.39 3.39
N MET A 43 6.00 5.13 2.55
CA MET A 43 6.22 5.74 1.23
C MET A 43 6.02 7.28 1.19
N PRO A 44 6.67 8.05 2.08
CA PRO A 44 6.38 9.47 2.25
C PRO A 44 6.74 10.34 1.02
N GLN A 45 7.48 9.79 0.06
CA GLN A 45 7.85 10.44 -1.20
C GLN A 45 6.65 10.61 -2.14
N ILE A 46 5.57 9.87 -1.89
CA ILE A 46 4.37 9.86 -2.72
C ILE A 46 3.18 10.24 -1.85
N ASP A 47 2.43 11.23 -2.29
CA ASP A 47 1.18 11.62 -1.63
C ASP A 47 0.02 10.79 -2.18
N PHE A 48 -0.42 9.80 -1.43
CA PHE A 48 -1.59 8.97 -1.74
C PHE A 48 -2.90 9.55 -1.17
N LEU A 49 -2.83 10.65 -0.42
CA LEU A 49 -4.00 11.31 0.12
C LEU A 49 -4.40 12.57 -0.66
N HIS A 50 -3.71 12.88 -1.77
CA HIS A 50 -3.93 14.12 -2.51
C HIS A 50 -5.37 14.28 -3.06
N ALA A 51 -6.02 13.18 -3.45
CA ALA A 51 -7.39 13.17 -3.95
C ALA A 51 -8.45 13.17 -2.84
N ASN A 52 -8.06 12.92 -1.58
CA ASN A 52 -8.98 12.88 -0.46
C ASN A 52 -9.35 14.29 0.03
N ARG A 53 -10.57 14.46 0.51
CA ARG A 53 -11.13 15.75 0.96
C ARG A 53 -11.04 15.99 2.47
N ILE A 54 -10.51 15.05 3.23
CA ILE A 54 -10.29 15.20 4.67
C ILE A 54 -9.35 16.38 4.92
N PRO A 55 -9.69 17.32 5.82
CA PRO A 55 -8.93 18.54 6.02
C PRO A 55 -7.53 18.31 6.62
N LEU A 56 -7.40 17.41 7.60
CA LEU A 56 -6.11 17.06 8.18
C LEU A 56 -5.58 15.76 7.58
N ARG A 57 -4.60 15.90 6.71
CA ARG A 57 -3.92 14.77 6.06
C ARG A 57 -2.46 14.78 6.50
N GLN A 58 -2.01 13.70 7.10
CA GLN A 58 -0.66 13.56 7.64
C GLN A 58 0.03 12.34 7.06
N ARG A 59 1.34 12.42 6.90
CA ARG A 59 2.21 11.29 6.56
C ARG A 59 3.09 10.96 7.74
N ALA A 60 3.06 9.72 8.18
CA ALA A 60 3.92 9.24 9.26
C ALA A 60 4.77 8.06 8.81
N GLY A 61 5.91 7.92 9.43
CA GLY A 61 6.85 6.84 9.13
C GLY A 61 8.15 7.00 9.89
N GLU A 62 9.02 6.01 9.76
CA GLU A 62 10.29 5.95 10.50
C GLU A 62 11.39 6.81 9.87
N SER A 63 11.21 7.30 8.66
CA SER A 63 12.19 8.13 7.94
C SER A 63 11.56 8.81 6.72
N GLY A 64 12.28 9.78 6.14
CA GLY A 64 11.89 10.48 4.92
C GLY A 64 11.10 11.76 5.20
N PRO A 65 10.47 12.36 4.16
CA PRO A 65 9.71 13.61 4.27
C PRO A 65 8.31 13.34 4.87
N VAL A 66 8.27 13.11 6.19
CA VAL A 66 7.06 12.82 6.96
C VAL A 66 6.67 14.01 7.84
N ASP A 67 5.37 14.14 8.12
CA ASP A 67 4.83 15.13 9.05
C ASP A 67 5.05 14.69 10.51
N ALA A 68 5.03 13.36 10.74
CA ALA A 68 5.33 12.76 12.03
C ALA A 68 6.35 11.61 11.89
N LEU A 69 7.52 11.78 12.48
CA LEU A 69 8.49 10.70 12.59
C LEU A 69 8.07 9.76 13.72
N SER A 70 7.80 8.49 13.41
CA SER A 70 7.26 7.55 14.40
C SER A 70 7.65 6.11 14.10
N ASP A 71 7.79 5.31 15.16
CA ASP A 71 7.80 3.85 15.06
C ASP A 71 6.41 3.36 14.63
N LEU A 72 6.35 2.56 13.57
CA LEU A 72 5.08 2.00 13.08
C LEU A 72 4.47 0.95 14.03
N ASN A 73 5.27 0.41 14.95
CA ASN A 73 4.78 -0.50 16.00
C ASN A 73 4.14 0.22 17.20
N ALA A 74 4.33 1.55 17.31
CA ALA A 74 3.83 2.37 18.40
C ALA A 74 3.51 3.78 17.88
N LEU A 75 2.36 3.93 17.24
CA LEU A 75 1.96 5.17 16.59
C LEU A 75 1.60 6.27 17.61
N PRO A 76 2.13 7.50 17.46
CA PRO A 76 1.91 8.60 18.40
C PRO A 76 0.56 9.29 18.21
N PHE A 77 -0.46 8.53 17.84
CA PHE A 77 -1.82 9.02 17.65
C PHE A 77 -2.74 8.46 18.72
N ALA A 78 -3.74 9.23 19.13
CA ALA A 78 -4.72 8.80 20.10
C ALA A 78 -5.56 7.63 19.58
N ALA A 79 -6.09 6.81 20.47
CA ALA A 79 -7.05 5.77 20.09
C ALA A 79 -8.33 6.43 19.51
N HIS A 80 -8.90 5.81 18.49
CA HIS A 80 -10.14 6.26 17.84
C HIS A 80 -10.09 7.73 17.40
N SER A 81 -9.00 8.14 16.75
CA SER A 81 -8.77 9.53 16.33
C SER A 81 -8.59 9.72 14.83
N THR A 82 -8.58 8.64 14.04
CA THR A 82 -8.28 8.69 12.62
C THR A 82 -9.41 8.06 11.82
N ASP A 83 -9.89 8.73 10.78
CA ASP A 83 -11.00 8.27 9.94
C ASP A 83 -10.53 7.40 8.77
N LEU A 84 -9.35 7.71 8.23
CA LEU A 84 -8.76 7.00 7.09
C LEU A 84 -7.28 6.72 7.33
N VAL A 85 -6.87 5.47 7.13
CA VAL A 85 -5.45 5.10 7.06
C VAL A 85 -5.14 4.50 5.69
N VAL A 86 -4.09 5.01 5.02
CA VAL A 86 -3.53 4.44 3.79
C VAL A 86 -2.18 3.83 4.10
N LEU A 87 -2.00 2.55 3.78
CA LEU A 87 -0.83 1.74 4.09
C LEU A 87 -0.17 1.18 2.82
N PRO A 88 0.64 1.99 2.09
CA PRO A 88 1.27 1.55 0.86
C PRO A 88 2.53 0.72 1.13
N HIS A 89 2.51 -0.56 0.75
CA HIS A 89 3.65 -1.49 0.77
C HIS A 89 4.44 -1.56 2.09
N VAL A 90 3.81 -1.32 3.22
CA VAL A 90 4.49 -1.37 4.53
C VAL A 90 4.58 -2.78 5.06
N LEU A 91 3.48 -3.54 4.96
CA LEU A 91 3.37 -4.85 5.61
C LEU A 91 4.38 -5.88 5.08
N GLU A 92 4.74 -5.77 3.79
CA GLU A 92 5.65 -6.71 3.13
C GLU A 92 7.12 -6.48 3.50
N PHE A 93 7.45 -5.25 3.90
CA PHE A 93 8.83 -4.84 4.17
C PHE A 93 9.11 -4.63 5.65
N HIS A 94 8.09 -4.73 6.49
CA HIS A 94 8.25 -4.59 7.94
C HIS A 94 8.34 -5.97 8.63
N HIS A 95 9.20 -6.06 9.65
CA HIS A 95 9.44 -7.30 10.39
C HIS A 95 8.26 -7.74 11.27
N ASN A 96 7.39 -6.80 11.67
CA ASN A 96 6.24 -7.08 12.53
C ASN A 96 4.93 -6.50 11.99
N PRO A 97 4.41 -7.04 10.85
CA PRO A 97 3.20 -6.51 10.22
C PRO A 97 1.93 -6.63 11.09
N HIS A 98 1.87 -7.62 11.96
CA HIS A 98 0.74 -7.79 12.88
C HIS A 98 0.63 -6.67 13.91
N GLN A 99 1.77 -6.18 14.42
CA GLN A 99 1.76 -5.09 15.38
C GLN A 99 1.33 -3.77 14.73
N ILE A 100 1.76 -3.54 13.48
CA ILE A 100 1.29 -2.39 12.71
C ILE A 100 -0.22 -2.40 12.55
N LEU A 101 -0.81 -3.55 12.18
CA LEU A 101 -2.26 -3.67 12.01
C LEU A 101 -3.01 -3.45 13.34
N ARG A 102 -2.47 -3.89 14.49
CA ARG A 102 -3.05 -3.61 15.81
C ARG A 102 -3.00 -2.13 16.16
N GLU A 103 -1.91 -1.45 15.85
CA GLU A 103 -1.80 -0.01 16.05
C GLU A 103 -2.77 0.76 15.16
N ILE A 104 -2.95 0.32 13.91
CA ILE A 104 -3.93 0.91 13.00
C ILE A 104 -5.35 0.71 13.54
N GLU A 105 -5.69 -0.50 14.00
CA GLU A 105 -6.99 -0.78 14.63
C GLU A 105 -7.22 0.11 15.86
N ARG A 106 -6.21 0.30 16.69
CA ARG A 106 -6.29 1.15 17.89
C ARG A 106 -6.60 2.62 17.55
N ILE A 107 -5.96 3.17 16.50
CA ILE A 107 -6.11 4.59 16.15
C ILE A 107 -7.33 4.89 15.29
N LEU A 108 -7.84 3.93 14.52
CA LEU A 108 -9.04 4.12 13.71
C LEU A 108 -10.28 4.29 14.57
N ILE A 109 -11.15 5.20 14.16
CA ILE A 109 -12.48 5.31 14.75
C ILE A 109 -13.32 4.08 14.38
N PRO A 110 -14.39 3.76 15.13
CA PRO A 110 -15.40 2.82 14.65
C PRO A 110 -15.88 3.22 13.25
N GLU A 111 -15.97 2.28 12.32
CA GLU A 111 -16.28 2.51 10.89
C GLU A 111 -15.20 3.29 10.11
N GLY A 112 -14.04 3.57 10.70
CA GLY A 112 -12.88 4.14 10.01
C GLY A 112 -12.36 3.20 8.92
N GLN A 113 -11.78 3.77 7.87
CA GLN A 113 -11.38 3.01 6.70
C GLN A 113 -9.87 2.77 6.65
N LEU A 114 -9.50 1.56 6.25
CA LEU A 114 -8.12 1.15 6.02
C LEU A 114 -7.94 0.73 4.56
N VAL A 115 -7.02 1.39 3.87
CA VAL A 115 -6.62 1.06 2.49
C VAL A 115 -5.21 0.48 2.51
N ILE A 116 -5.04 -0.74 2.03
CA ILE A 116 -3.75 -1.43 2.01
C ILE A 116 -3.33 -1.69 0.56
N LEU A 117 -2.10 -1.33 0.22
CA LEU A 117 -1.44 -1.74 -1.01
C LEU A 117 -0.40 -2.81 -0.72
N GLY A 118 -0.32 -3.80 -1.60
CA GLY A 118 0.66 -4.86 -1.48
C GLY A 118 0.79 -5.73 -2.74
N PHE A 119 1.95 -6.35 -2.89
CA PHE A 119 2.20 -7.29 -3.98
C PHE A 119 1.60 -8.66 -3.68
N ASN A 120 0.87 -9.20 -4.66
CA ASN A 120 0.32 -10.55 -4.53
C ASN A 120 1.40 -11.61 -4.81
N PRO A 121 1.68 -12.54 -3.89
CA PRO A 121 2.67 -13.60 -4.09
C PRO A 121 2.31 -14.59 -5.20
N LEU A 122 1.04 -14.64 -5.63
CA LEU A 122 0.57 -15.49 -6.71
C LEU A 122 0.59 -14.79 -8.08
N SER A 123 0.99 -13.52 -8.14
CA SER A 123 1.17 -12.78 -9.38
C SER A 123 2.50 -13.12 -10.06
N LEU A 124 2.67 -12.66 -11.31
CA LEU A 124 3.96 -12.75 -12.02
C LEU A 124 5.09 -12.05 -11.25
N TRP A 125 4.77 -10.99 -10.53
CA TRP A 125 5.67 -10.27 -9.64
C TRP A 125 6.07 -11.14 -8.43
N GLY A 126 5.11 -11.84 -7.83
CA GLY A 126 5.37 -12.77 -6.73
C GLY A 126 6.22 -13.97 -7.14
N ILE A 127 5.98 -14.51 -8.33
CA ILE A 127 6.80 -15.61 -8.87
C ILE A 127 8.26 -15.14 -9.08
N LYS A 128 8.46 -13.95 -9.65
CA LYS A 128 9.82 -13.38 -9.81
C LYS A 128 10.50 -13.14 -8.47
N ASN A 129 9.79 -12.64 -7.48
CA ASN A 129 10.31 -12.43 -6.12
C ASN A 129 10.83 -13.75 -5.50
N ARG A 130 10.11 -14.85 -5.69
CA ARG A 130 10.52 -16.19 -5.21
C ARG A 130 11.73 -16.75 -5.92
N THR A 131 11.89 -16.46 -7.23
CA THR A 131 13.00 -17.00 -8.04
C THR A 131 14.30 -16.21 -7.87
N LYS A 132 14.24 -14.96 -7.40
CA LYS A 132 15.40 -14.10 -7.17
C LYS A 132 15.32 -13.42 -5.79
N PRO A 133 15.36 -14.17 -4.68
CA PRO A 133 15.31 -13.59 -3.36
C PRO A 133 16.57 -12.75 -3.09
N GLY A 134 16.42 -11.65 -2.33
CA GLY A 134 17.53 -10.85 -1.84
C GLY A 134 17.98 -9.70 -2.75
N GLY A 135 17.13 -9.26 -3.66
CA GLY A 135 17.33 -8.02 -4.42
C GLY A 135 16.95 -6.76 -3.63
N GLU A 136 17.01 -5.61 -4.31
CA GLU A 136 16.41 -4.36 -3.82
C GLU A 136 14.88 -4.39 -4.02
N PHE A 137 14.19 -3.35 -3.51
CA PHE A 137 12.75 -3.19 -3.73
C PHE A 137 12.38 -3.40 -5.22
N PRO A 138 11.30 -4.12 -5.50
CA PRO A 138 10.34 -4.77 -4.58
C PRO A 138 10.73 -6.21 -4.18
N TRP A 139 11.85 -6.74 -4.68
CA TRP A 139 12.22 -8.16 -4.63
C TRP A 139 12.73 -8.66 -3.26
N ASN A 140 12.86 -7.77 -2.28
CA ASN A 140 13.25 -8.10 -0.91
C ASN A 140 12.06 -8.18 0.07
N GLY A 141 10.81 -8.03 -0.42
CA GLY A 141 9.60 -8.05 0.41
C GLY A 141 9.06 -9.45 0.70
N ASN A 142 8.46 -9.60 1.86
CA ASN A 142 7.67 -10.77 2.23
C ASN A 142 6.21 -10.58 1.75
N TYR A 143 5.93 -10.90 0.51
CA TYR A 143 4.60 -10.71 -0.07
C TYR A 143 3.53 -11.52 0.67
N ILE A 144 2.46 -10.85 1.04
CA ILE A 144 1.36 -11.42 1.83
C ILE A 144 0.21 -11.77 0.89
N SER A 145 -0.26 -13.02 0.94
CA SER A 145 -1.41 -13.40 0.10
C SER A 145 -2.68 -12.70 0.57
N PRO A 146 -3.59 -12.33 -0.35
CA PRO A 146 -4.85 -11.69 0.01
C PRO A 146 -5.69 -12.48 1.01
N LEU A 147 -5.69 -13.82 0.92
CA LEU A 147 -6.37 -14.68 1.88
C LEU A 147 -5.79 -14.55 3.28
N ARG A 148 -4.46 -14.60 3.40
CA ARG A 148 -3.77 -14.45 4.69
C ARG A 148 -3.98 -13.06 5.29
N LEU A 149 -3.92 -12.02 4.46
CA LEU A 149 -4.20 -10.66 4.91
C LEU A 149 -5.64 -10.52 5.40
N LYS A 150 -6.61 -11.09 4.67
CA LYS A 150 -8.01 -11.10 5.08
C LYS A 150 -8.22 -11.81 6.42
N ASP A 151 -7.53 -12.93 6.66
CA ASP A 151 -7.60 -13.64 7.93
C ASP A 151 -7.07 -12.77 9.08
N TRP A 152 -5.95 -12.06 8.87
CA TRP A 152 -5.40 -11.14 9.87
C TRP A 152 -6.33 -9.98 10.17
N LEU A 153 -6.91 -9.36 9.14
CA LEU A 153 -7.85 -8.27 9.27
C LEU A 153 -9.12 -8.71 10.03
N LYS A 154 -9.63 -9.90 9.72
CA LYS A 154 -10.79 -10.46 10.42
C LYS A 154 -10.54 -10.71 11.91
N LEU A 155 -9.33 -11.11 12.30
CA LEU A 155 -8.96 -11.27 13.72
C LEU A 155 -8.95 -9.95 14.48
N LEU A 156 -8.78 -8.83 13.78
CA LEU A 156 -8.83 -7.47 14.32
C LEU A 156 -10.20 -6.79 14.07
N SER A 157 -11.24 -7.58 13.78
CA SER A 157 -12.61 -7.09 13.55
C SER A 157 -12.79 -6.16 12.35
N PHE A 158 -11.83 -6.14 11.41
CA PHE A 158 -12.02 -5.46 10.14
C PHE A 158 -12.91 -6.27 9.19
N GLU A 159 -13.81 -5.57 8.53
CA GLU A 159 -14.57 -6.09 7.39
C GLU A 159 -13.85 -5.70 6.09
N VAL A 160 -13.76 -6.61 5.13
CA VAL A 160 -13.12 -6.36 3.84
C VAL A 160 -14.21 -6.12 2.79
N ASP A 161 -14.47 -4.86 2.49
CA ASP A 161 -15.52 -4.45 1.55
C ASP A 161 -15.10 -4.64 0.09
N ARG A 162 -13.84 -4.33 -0.22
CA ARG A 162 -13.33 -4.35 -1.59
C ARG A 162 -11.95 -4.96 -1.65
N ASN A 163 -11.72 -5.75 -2.68
CA ASN A 163 -10.42 -6.28 -3.03
C ASN A 163 -10.19 -6.08 -4.53
N THR A 164 -9.16 -5.34 -4.91
CA THR A 164 -8.89 -5.00 -6.31
C THR A 164 -7.51 -5.52 -6.70
N PHE A 165 -7.43 -6.16 -7.84
CA PHE A 165 -6.18 -6.66 -8.41
C PHE A 165 -5.82 -5.91 -9.68
N GLY A 166 -4.53 -5.73 -9.92
CA GLY A 166 -4.01 -5.11 -11.13
C GLY A 166 -2.54 -5.36 -11.32
N CYS A 167 -1.92 -4.56 -12.19
CA CYS A 167 -0.52 -4.71 -12.58
C CYS A 167 -0.24 -6.11 -13.13
N PHE A 168 -1.08 -6.56 -14.06
CA PHE A 168 -0.98 -7.89 -14.69
C PHE A 168 0.20 -8.01 -15.66
N ALA A 169 0.83 -6.91 -16.07
CA ALA A 169 2.01 -6.95 -16.91
C ALA A 169 3.16 -7.70 -16.21
N PRO A 170 3.91 -8.53 -16.95
CA PRO A 170 5.10 -9.16 -16.40
C PRO A 170 6.12 -8.10 -15.98
N PRO A 171 6.91 -8.35 -14.92
CA PRO A 171 7.91 -7.43 -14.42
C PRO A 171 9.13 -7.36 -15.36
N CYS A 172 8.99 -6.62 -16.47
CA CYS A 172 10.01 -6.40 -17.48
C CYS A 172 10.42 -4.91 -17.53
N GLU A 173 11.67 -4.65 -17.91
CA GLU A 173 12.21 -3.28 -17.95
C GLU A 173 11.81 -2.50 -19.19
N GLN A 174 11.29 -3.17 -20.21
CA GLN A 174 10.95 -2.57 -21.49
C GLN A 174 9.59 -1.88 -21.44
N ALA A 175 9.55 -0.57 -21.47
CA ALA A 175 8.33 0.24 -21.45
C ALA A 175 7.35 -0.10 -22.60
N ALA A 176 7.86 -0.51 -23.77
CA ALA A 176 7.04 -0.92 -24.91
C ALA A 176 6.20 -2.18 -24.61
N TRP A 177 6.76 -3.13 -23.87
CA TRP A 177 6.06 -4.32 -23.43
C TRP A 177 5.00 -3.99 -22.38
N LEU A 178 5.31 -3.18 -21.37
CA LEU A 178 4.37 -2.75 -20.34
C LEU A 178 3.14 -2.08 -20.97
N ARG A 179 3.32 -1.21 -21.96
CA ARG A 179 2.21 -0.59 -22.69
C ARG A 179 1.30 -1.58 -23.42
N ARG A 180 1.84 -2.67 -23.94
CA ARG A 180 1.03 -3.71 -24.63
C ARG A 180 0.08 -4.44 -23.68
N TRP A 181 0.37 -4.48 -22.37
CA TRP A 181 -0.45 -5.16 -21.37
C TRP A 181 -1.53 -4.28 -20.75
N HIS A 182 -1.57 -2.98 -21.07
CA HIS A 182 -2.62 -2.07 -20.58
C HIS A 182 -4.05 -2.55 -20.87
N PHE A 183 -4.26 -3.33 -21.93
CA PHE A 183 -5.59 -3.88 -22.23
C PHE A 183 -6.07 -4.87 -21.17
N MET A 184 -5.17 -5.55 -20.48
CA MET A 184 -5.53 -6.50 -19.42
C MET A 184 -5.98 -5.80 -18.14
N GLU A 185 -5.51 -4.58 -17.89
CA GLU A 185 -6.01 -3.74 -16.79
C GLU A 185 -7.51 -3.42 -16.95
N ALA A 186 -7.91 -3.12 -18.17
CA ALA A 186 -9.31 -2.85 -18.49
C ALA A 186 -10.20 -4.11 -18.38
N ALA A 187 -9.64 -5.29 -18.65
CA ALA A 187 -10.34 -6.56 -18.51
C ALA A 187 -10.47 -7.03 -17.06
N GLY A 188 -9.42 -6.80 -16.24
CA GLY A 188 -9.38 -7.20 -14.83
C GLY A 188 -10.32 -6.41 -13.92
N ASN A 189 -10.80 -5.25 -14.34
CA ASN A 189 -11.75 -4.43 -13.61
C ASN A 189 -13.22 -4.91 -13.67
N ARG A 190 -13.49 -6.03 -14.29
CA ARG A 190 -14.86 -6.56 -14.47
C ARG A 190 -15.20 -7.75 -13.55
N TRP A 191 -14.33 -8.05 -12.57
CA TRP A 191 -14.57 -9.16 -11.62
C TRP A 191 -14.60 -8.69 -10.18
#